data_98d8df1374bb4a62c3dacd0133704934
#
_entry.id   98d8df1374bb4a62c3dacd0133704934
#
_cell.length_a   1.000
_cell.length_b   1.000
_cell.length_c   1.000
_cell.angle_alpha   90.00
_cell.angle_beta   90.00
_cell.angle_gamma   90.00
#
_symmetry.space_group_name_H-M   'P 1'
#
loop_
_entity.id
_entity.type
_entity.pdbx_description
1 polymer ?
#
loop_
_entity_poly.entity_id
_entity_poly.type
_entity_poly.pdbx_seq_one_letter_code
_entity_poly.pdbx_strand_id
1 'polypeptide(L)'
;MAITYALMQRFEELAEKEPERVRLIKKAKVTKINKDGNSVSGVTYLFNGEETTVDGPVVLATGGYAADFTETSLLKKHRPDTYGLSTTNGAHATGDGHKMLMAIGANGIDMDKVQVHPTGLVDPKDPTAKTKFLAAEGKNILSVHKTDKELTFLSSSW
;
A
#
# COMPACT_ATOMS: atom_id res chain seq x y z
N MET A 1 -9.90 -7.23 10.90
CA MET A 1 -8.68 -8.05 11.13
C MET A 1 -8.95 -9.56 11.13
N ALA A 2 -10.05 -10.07 11.68
CA ALA A 2 -10.33 -11.51 11.72
C ALA A 2 -10.35 -12.19 10.34
N ILE A 3 -11.00 -11.57 9.34
CA ILE A 3 -11.11 -12.12 7.98
C ILE A 3 -9.73 -12.23 7.31
N THR A 4 -8.94 -11.17 7.35
CA THR A 4 -7.58 -11.17 6.76
C THR A 4 -6.69 -12.21 7.43
N TYR A 5 -6.76 -12.32 8.76
CA TYR A 5 -6.01 -13.31 9.50
C TYR A 5 -6.39 -14.75 9.11
N ALA A 6 -7.68 -15.05 9.04
CA ALA A 6 -8.17 -16.39 8.66
C ALA A 6 -7.73 -16.77 7.23
N LEU A 7 -7.78 -15.81 6.28
CA LEU A 7 -7.32 -16.05 4.92
C LEU A 7 -5.80 -16.28 4.85
N MET A 8 -5.01 -15.51 5.60
CA MET A 8 -3.56 -15.69 5.68
C MET A 8 -3.20 -17.05 6.28
N GLN A 9 -3.85 -17.43 7.38
CA GLN A 9 -3.65 -18.74 8.01
C GLN A 9 -3.98 -19.87 7.02
N ARG A 10 -5.12 -19.77 6.32
CA ARG A 10 -5.51 -20.76 5.32
C ARG A 10 -4.51 -20.88 4.19
N PHE A 11 -3.95 -19.76 3.76
CA PHE A 11 -2.93 -19.74 2.73
C PHE A 11 -1.62 -20.41 3.20
N GLU A 12 -1.18 -20.14 4.43
CA GLU A 12 -0.02 -20.80 5.03
C GLU A 12 -0.22 -22.31 5.15
N GLU A 13 -1.39 -22.76 5.62
CA GLU A 13 -1.74 -24.18 5.69
C GLU A 13 -1.71 -24.88 4.31
N LEU A 14 -2.17 -24.17 3.25
CA LEU A 14 -2.11 -24.72 1.90
C LEU A 14 -0.67 -24.80 1.38
N ALA A 15 0.15 -23.81 1.66
CA ALA A 15 1.57 -23.81 1.27
C ALA A 15 2.36 -24.93 1.94
N GLU A 16 1.98 -25.32 3.18
CA GLU A 16 2.58 -26.46 3.87
C GLU A 16 2.09 -27.82 3.32
N LYS A 17 0.79 -27.91 2.98
CA LYS A 17 0.19 -29.17 2.52
C LYS A 17 0.47 -29.48 1.04
N GLU A 18 0.57 -28.45 0.23
CA GLU A 18 0.68 -28.55 -1.23
C GLU A 18 1.85 -27.68 -1.75
N PRO A 19 3.11 -27.92 -1.31
CA PRO A 19 4.25 -27.03 -1.60
C PRO A 19 4.60 -26.96 -3.10
N GLU A 20 4.25 -28.02 -3.86
CA GLU A 20 4.41 -28.02 -5.32
C GLU A 20 3.43 -27.10 -6.05
N ARG A 21 2.31 -26.81 -5.41
CA ARG A 21 1.24 -26.00 -6.00
C ARG A 21 1.17 -24.59 -5.45
N VAL A 22 1.46 -24.41 -4.16
CA VAL A 22 1.35 -23.15 -3.47
C VAL A 22 2.65 -22.83 -2.76
N ARG A 23 3.22 -21.67 -3.05
CA ARG A 23 4.43 -21.17 -2.38
C ARG A 23 4.19 -19.80 -1.78
N LEU A 24 4.58 -19.63 -0.54
CA LEU A 24 4.61 -18.35 0.15
C LEU A 24 6.06 -17.94 0.41
N ILE A 25 6.55 -16.97 -0.34
CA ILE A 25 7.91 -16.46 -0.22
C ILE A 25 7.86 -15.15 0.57
N LYS A 26 8.09 -15.24 1.87
CA LYS A 26 8.12 -14.08 2.78
C LYS A 26 9.43 -13.30 2.59
N LYS A 27 9.39 -11.98 2.79
CA LYS A 27 10.55 -11.06 2.66
C LYS A 27 11.19 -11.05 1.26
N ALA A 28 10.47 -11.48 0.23
CA ALA A 28 10.86 -11.33 -1.15
C ALA A 28 10.37 -9.97 -1.67
N LYS A 29 11.29 -9.17 -2.21
CA LYS A 29 10.95 -7.87 -2.81
C LYS A 29 10.85 -8.04 -4.31
N VAL A 30 9.65 -7.93 -4.87
CA VAL A 30 9.47 -7.86 -6.32
C VAL A 30 10.09 -6.55 -6.82
N THR A 31 11.01 -6.65 -7.75
CA THR A 31 11.77 -5.53 -8.30
C THR A 31 11.33 -5.17 -9.71
N LYS A 32 10.75 -6.13 -10.43
CA LYS A 32 10.38 -5.94 -11.84
C LYS A 32 9.20 -6.83 -12.22
N ILE A 33 8.32 -6.29 -13.07
CA ILE A 33 7.32 -7.05 -13.81
C ILE A 33 7.90 -7.30 -15.20
N ASN A 34 8.00 -8.57 -15.59
CA ASN A 34 8.56 -8.98 -16.86
C ASN A 34 7.50 -8.93 -17.96
N LYS A 35 7.92 -8.56 -19.16
CA LYS A 35 7.04 -8.40 -20.32
C LYS A 35 7.69 -9.03 -21.53
N ASP A 36 6.90 -9.77 -22.28
CA ASP A 36 7.25 -10.29 -23.60
C ASP A 36 6.26 -9.72 -24.62
N GLY A 37 6.77 -8.91 -25.54
CA GLY A 37 5.94 -8.14 -26.44
C GLY A 37 4.93 -7.26 -25.67
N ASN A 38 3.64 -7.52 -25.84
CA ASN A 38 2.54 -6.81 -25.16
C ASN A 38 1.95 -7.58 -23.96
N SER A 39 2.51 -8.73 -23.61
CA SER A 39 2.01 -9.57 -22.53
C SER A 39 2.93 -9.56 -21.33
N VAL A 40 2.37 -9.56 -20.13
CA VAL A 40 3.13 -9.80 -18.90
C VAL A 40 3.51 -11.27 -18.85
N SER A 41 4.79 -11.56 -18.68
CA SER A 41 5.32 -12.92 -18.69
C SER A 41 5.71 -13.44 -17.31
N GLY A 42 5.83 -12.58 -16.30
CA GLY A 42 6.21 -12.98 -14.96
C GLY A 42 6.74 -11.83 -14.11
N VAL A 43 7.46 -12.17 -13.05
CA VAL A 43 8.09 -11.19 -12.15
C VAL A 43 9.52 -11.59 -11.81
N THR A 44 10.33 -10.59 -11.51
CA THR A 44 11.64 -10.76 -10.89
C THR A 44 11.58 -10.24 -9.47
N TYR A 45 12.09 -10.99 -8.51
CA TYR A 45 12.15 -10.60 -7.12
C TYR A 45 13.52 -10.83 -6.51
N LEU A 46 13.85 -10.04 -5.52
CA LEU A 46 15.06 -10.14 -4.72
C LEU A 46 14.74 -10.90 -3.42
N PHE A 47 15.46 -11.99 -3.16
CA PHE A 47 15.36 -12.76 -1.94
C PHE A 47 16.75 -13.12 -1.44
N ASN A 48 17.06 -12.80 -0.19
CA ASN A 48 18.40 -13.01 0.41
C ASN A 48 19.58 -12.46 -0.40
N GLY A 49 19.37 -11.38 -1.16
CA GLY A 49 20.41 -10.77 -2.00
C GLY A 49 20.54 -11.37 -3.40
N GLU A 50 19.77 -12.39 -3.74
CA GLU A 50 19.74 -13.02 -5.05
C GLU A 50 18.49 -12.65 -5.83
N GLU A 51 18.63 -12.37 -7.11
CA GLU A 51 17.51 -12.17 -8.03
C GLU A 51 17.01 -13.50 -8.57
N THR A 52 15.70 -13.69 -8.47
CA THR A 52 15.01 -14.86 -9.01
C THR A 52 13.86 -14.42 -9.89
N THR A 53 13.68 -15.07 -11.03
CA THR A 53 12.55 -14.83 -11.94
C THR A 53 11.56 -15.98 -11.84
N VAL A 54 10.28 -15.64 -11.83
CA VAL A 54 9.15 -16.58 -11.92
C VAL A 54 8.29 -16.18 -13.09
N ASP A 55 8.07 -17.13 -14.00
CA ASP A 55 7.21 -16.94 -15.17
C ASP A 55 5.77 -17.30 -14.85
N GLY A 56 4.83 -16.59 -15.48
CA GLY A 56 3.41 -16.84 -15.37
C GLY A 56 2.57 -15.57 -15.32
N PRO A 57 1.24 -15.73 -15.28
CA PRO A 57 0.31 -14.61 -15.06
C PRO A 57 0.55 -13.94 -13.70
N VAL A 58 0.43 -12.63 -13.67
CA VAL A 58 0.70 -11.83 -12.46
C VAL A 58 -0.60 -11.21 -11.95
N VAL A 59 -0.91 -11.44 -10.68
CA VAL A 59 -1.96 -10.72 -9.95
C VAL A 59 -1.29 -9.70 -9.03
N LEU A 60 -1.57 -8.42 -9.25
CA LEU A 60 -1.03 -7.34 -8.45
C LEU A 60 -1.96 -7.03 -7.27
N ALA A 61 -1.49 -7.26 -6.06
CA ALA A 61 -2.22 -7.01 -4.81
C ALA A 61 -1.37 -6.24 -3.79
N THR A 62 -0.61 -5.24 -4.27
CA THR A 62 0.44 -4.54 -3.51
C THR A 62 -0.05 -3.34 -2.72
N GLY A 63 -1.37 -3.13 -2.63
CA GLY A 63 -1.95 -1.99 -1.94
C GLY A 63 -1.81 -0.67 -2.71
N GLY A 64 -2.04 0.43 -2.01
CA GLY A 64 -2.08 1.76 -2.58
C GLY A 64 -0.79 2.58 -2.42
N TYR A 65 -0.92 3.89 -2.58
CA TYR A 65 0.20 4.85 -2.52
C TYR A 65 -0.06 6.04 -1.58
N ALA A 66 -0.99 5.91 -0.65
CA ALA A 66 -1.34 7.03 0.24
C ALA A 66 -0.30 7.33 1.32
N ALA A 67 0.72 6.48 1.49
CA ALA A 67 1.90 6.76 2.30
C ALA A 67 3.15 7.03 1.46
N ASP A 68 2.98 7.37 0.17
CA ASP A 68 4.09 7.65 -0.73
C ASP A 68 4.56 9.11 -0.58
N PHE A 69 5.46 9.31 0.37
CA PHE A 69 6.15 10.60 0.60
C PHE A 69 7.56 10.61 0.00
N THR A 70 7.82 9.73 -0.98
CA THR A 70 9.11 9.65 -1.68
C THR A 70 9.27 10.76 -2.72
N GLU A 71 10.46 10.90 -3.26
CA GLU A 71 10.77 11.81 -4.37
C GLU A 71 9.89 11.55 -5.61
N THR A 72 9.59 10.28 -5.87
CA THR A 72 8.75 9.80 -6.98
C THR A 72 7.29 9.61 -6.60
N SER A 73 6.81 10.38 -5.64
CA SER A 73 5.48 10.22 -5.05
C SER A 73 4.35 10.28 -6.09
N LEU A 74 3.58 9.21 -6.16
CA LEU A 74 2.32 9.16 -6.90
C LEU A 74 1.25 10.02 -6.22
N LEU A 75 1.26 10.10 -4.88
CA LEU A 75 0.36 10.96 -4.14
C LEU A 75 0.60 12.43 -4.50
N LYS A 76 1.85 12.89 -4.49
CA LYS A 76 2.21 14.24 -4.90
C LYS A 76 1.85 14.55 -6.36
N LYS A 77 2.02 13.56 -7.24
CA LYS A 77 1.73 13.69 -8.67
C LYS A 77 0.23 13.80 -8.96
N HIS A 78 -0.58 12.96 -8.33
CA HIS A 78 -2.00 12.81 -8.67
C HIS A 78 -2.94 13.54 -7.72
N ARG A 79 -2.52 13.76 -6.46
CA ARG A 79 -3.29 14.47 -5.42
C ARG A 79 -2.39 15.39 -4.60
N PRO A 80 -1.82 16.41 -5.22
CA PRO A 80 -0.93 17.37 -4.54
C PRO A 80 -1.60 18.10 -3.37
N ASP A 81 -2.91 18.29 -3.44
CA ASP A 81 -3.74 18.88 -2.38
C ASP A 81 -3.74 18.06 -1.08
N THR A 82 -3.63 16.74 -1.18
CA THR A 82 -3.61 15.83 -0.02
C THR A 82 -2.19 15.50 0.45
N TYR A 83 -1.16 15.81 -0.33
CA TYR A 83 0.22 15.44 -0.02
C TYR A 83 0.74 16.01 1.32
N GLY A 84 0.20 17.15 1.74
CA GLY A 84 0.51 17.76 3.03
C GLY A 84 -0.12 17.07 4.23
N LEU A 85 -1.15 16.25 4.01
CA LEU A 85 -1.89 15.59 5.08
C LEU A 85 -1.13 14.38 5.63
N SER A 86 -1.50 13.96 6.82
CA SER A 86 -1.05 12.69 7.39
C SER A 86 -1.85 11.53 6.79
N THR A 87 -1.24 10.35 6.75
CA THR A 87 -1.89 9.13 6.26
C THR A 87 -2.22 8.17 7.40
N THR A 88 -3.27 7.37 7.24
CA THR A 88 -3.58 6.23 8.11
C THR A 88 -3.05 4.91 7.55
N ASN A 89 -2.41 4.95 6.39
CA ASN A 89 -1.80 3.77 5.78
C ASN A 89 -0.43 3.48 6.41
N GLY A 90 -0.04 2.22 6.43
CA GLY A 90 1.31 1.83 6.82
C GLY A 90 2.37 2.39 5.86
N ALA A 91 3.59 2.57 6.35
CA ALA A 91 4.70 3.13 5.60
C ALA A 91 5.05 2.36 4.30
N HIS A 92 4.54 1.14 4.15
CA HIS A 92 4.71 0.31 2.95
C HIS A 92 3.78 0.70 1.78
N ALA A 93 2.77 1.54 2.00
CA ALA A 93 1.83 1.97 0.95
C ALA A 93 2.44 3.07 0.07
N THR A 94 3.52 2.73 -0.63
CA THR A 94 4.33 3.62 -1.46
C THR A 94 4.07 3.50 -2.96
N GLY A 95 3.07 2.70 -3.35
CA GLY A 95 2.66 2.56 -4.74
C GLY A 95 3.64 1.80 -5.63
N ASP A 96 4.47 0.94 -5.07
CA ASP A 96 5.51 0.23 -5.82
C ASP A 96 4.95 -0.57 -6.99
N GLY A 97 3.83 -1.28 -6.78
CA GLY A 97 3.15 -2.01 -7.84
C GLY A 97 2.64 -1.10 -8.95
N HIS A 98 2.06 0.06 -8.61
CA HIS A 98 1.62 1.04 -9.59
C HIS A 98 2.81 1.56 -10.41
N LYS A 99 3.91 1.91 -9.74
CA LYS A 99 5.13 2.40 -10.40
C LYS A 99 5.71 1.36 -11.36
N MET A 100 5.76 0.08 -10.94
CA MET A 100 6.23 -1.01 -11.80
C MET A 100 5.33 -1.23 -13.03
N LEU A 101 4.00 -1.19 -12.85
CA LEU A 101 3.06 -1.32 -13.96
C LEU A 101 3.16 -0.15 -14.95
N MET A 102 3.21 1.07 -14.45
CA MET A 102 3.36 2.26 -15.29
C MET A 102 4.67 2.23 -16.09
N ALA A 103 5.76 1.69 -15.50
CA ALA A 103 7.05 1.57 -16.17
C ALA A 103 7.00 0.63 -17.38
N ILE A 104 6.08 -0.34 -17.41
CA ILE A 104 5.89 -1.24 -18.55
C ILE A 104 4.75 -0.80 -19.49
N GLY A 105 4.20 0.40 -19.29
CA GLY A 105 3.20 1.02 -20.16
C GLY A 105 1.74 0.74 -19.77
N ALA A 106 1.47 0.28 -18.55
CA ALA A 106 0.10 0.18 -18.06
C ALA A 106 -0.50 1.55 -17.80
N ASN A 107 -1.79 1.69 -17.99
CA ASN A 107 -2.54 2.90 -17.72
C ASN A 107 -3.09 2.92 -16.29
N GLY A 108 -2.85 4.01 -15.57
CA GLY A 108 -3.45 4.27 -14.27
C GLY A 108 -4.82 4.93 -14.41
N ILE A 109 -5.85 4.28 -13.91
CA ILE A 109 -7.23 4.80 -13.93
C ILE A 109 -7.57 5.36 -12.55
N ASP A 110 -8.26 6.50 -12.50
CA ASP A 110 -8.74 7.13 -11.27
C ASP A 110 -7.65 7.42 -10.21
N MET A 111 -6.43 7.68 -10.69
CA MET A 111 -5.28 7.95 -9.82
C MET A 111 -5.44 9.22 -8.97
N ASP A 112 -6.33 10.11 -9.36
CA ASP A 112 -6.69 11.32 -8.62
C ASP A 112 -7.78 11.08 -7.56
N LYS A 113 -8.44 9.93 -7.57
CA LYS A 113 -9.53 9.61 -6.64
C LYS A 113 -9.04 9.00 -5.32
N VAL A 114 -8.08 9.66 -4.69
CA VAL A 114 -7.61 9.26 -3.36
C VAL A 114 -8.64 9.65 -2.32
N GLN A 115 -9.08 8.68 -1.52
CA GLN A 115 -10.03 8.92 -0.45
C GLN A 115 -9.37 9.65 0.73
N VAL A 116 -10.06 10.64 1.27
CA VAL A 116 -9.66 11.35 2.49
C VAL A 116 -10.62 10.97 3.61
N HIS A 117 -10.09 10.37 4.69
CA HIS A 117 -10.89 10.03 5.86
C HIS A 117 -11.05 11.25 6.77
N PRO A 118 -12.26 11.54 7.30
CA PRO A 118 -12.54 12.77 8.03
C PRO A 118 -11.87 12.87 9.40
N THR A 119 -11.42 11.76 9.97
CA THR A 119 -10.88 11.74 11.34
C THR A 119 -9.60 10.93 11.45
N GLY A 120 -8.70 11.32 12.34
CA GLY A 120 -7.50 10.59 12.68
C GLY A 120 -7.04 10.91 14.10
N LEU A 121 -6.42 9.93 14.76
CA LEU A 121 -5.78 10.13 16.06
C LEU A 121 -4.48 10.92 15.89
N VAL A 122 -4.37 12.00 16.63
CA VAL A 122 -3.14 12.79 16.73
C VAL A 122 -2.45 12.42 18.04
N ASP A 123 -1.19 11.99 17.96
CA ASP A 123 -0.36 11.84 19.14
C ASP A 123 0.05 13.25 19.63
N PRO A 124 -0.30 13.65 20.86
CA PRO A 124 0.10 14.95 21.41
C PRO A 124 1.63 15.12 21.50
N LYS A 125 2.38 14.00 21.57
CA LYS A 125 3.84 14.01 21.63
C LYS A 125 4.51 14.14 20.26
N ASP A 126 3.79 13.76 19.20
CA ASP A 126 4.23 13.88 17.81
C ASP A 126 3.06 14.28 16.89
N PRO A 127 2.58 15.52 16.99
CA PRO A 127 1.45 15.99 16.20
C PRO A 127 1.76 16.05 14.70
N THR A 128 3.04 16.07 14.33
CA THR A 128 3.51 16.20 12.94
C THR A 128 3.76 14.86 12.26
N ALA A 129 3.59 13.75 12.96
CA ALA A 129 3.77 12.41 12.39
C ALA A 129 2.98 12.25 11.09
N LYS A 130 3.64 11.77 10.05
CA LYS A 130 3.00 11.55 8.73
C LYS A 130 2.07 10.35 8.75
N THR A 131 2.34 9.34 9.56
CA THR A 131 1.45 8.18 9.74
C THR A 131 0.67 8.33 11.03
N LYS A 132 -0.65 8.22 10.94
CA LYS A 132 -1.56 8.33 12.08
C LYS A 132 -2.52 7.15 12.12
N PHE A 133 -3.07 6.87 13.29
CA PHE A 133 -4.09 5.84 13.42
C PHE A 133 -5.46 6.38 13.02
N LEU A 134 -6.26 5.52 12.39
CA LEU A 134 -7.64 5.82 12.09
C LEU A 134 -8.43 5.96 13.41
N ALA A 135 -9.11 7.07 13.58
CA ALA A 135 -10.07 7.23 14.67
C ALA A 135 -11.40 6.60 14.24
N ALA A 136 -11.72 5.45 14.82
CA ALA A 136 -13.07 4.89 14.71
C ALA A 136 -14.03 5.62 15.67
N GLU A 137 -15.30 5.71 15.32
CA GLU A 137 -16.33 6.18 16.26
C GLU A 137 -16.37 5.23 17.46
N GLY A 138 -15.97 5.74 18.61
CA GLY A 138 -15.98 4.99 19.87
C GLY A 138 -15.91 5.96 21.05
N LYS A 139 -16.46 5.53 22.19
CA LYS A 139 -16.63 6.36 23.40
C LYS A 139 -15.31 6.88 24.03
N ASN A 140 -14.15 6.56 23.47
CA ASN A 140 -12.83 6.90 24.03
C ASN A 140 -11.89 7.54 23.00
N ILE A 141 -12.38 8.43 22.14
CA ILE A 141 -11.51 9.24 21.29
C ILE A 141 -10.82 10.27 22.17
N LEU A 142 -9.53 10.09 22.43
CA LEU A 142 -8.78 10.95 23.36
C LEU A 142 -8.39 12.31 22.81
N SER A 143 -8.33 12.52 21.53
CA SER A 143 -8.31 13.85 20.92
C SER A 143 -8.47 13.80 19.40
N VAL A 144 -9.38 14.59 18.89
CA VAL A 144 -9.42 15.01 17.49
C VAL A 144 -8.86 16.43 17.46
N HIS A 145 -7.77 16.63 16.76
CA HIS A 145 -7.22 18.00 16.65
C HIS A 145 -8.09 18.81 15.69
N LYS A 146 -8.77 19.78 16.24
CA LYS A 146 -9.46 20.83 15.49
C LYS A 146 -8.50 22.01 15.42
N THR A 147 -8.01 22.36 14.25
CA THR A 147 -7.39 23.68 14.07
C THR A 147 -8.51 24.73 14.01
N ASP A 148 -8.25 25.95 14.48
CA ASP A 148 -9.27 26.99 14.66
C ASP A 148 -10.05 27.38 13.41
N LYS A 149 -9.81 26.79 12.27
CA LYS A 149 -10.47 27.09 11.00
C LYS A 149 -10.88 25.90 10.13
N GLU A 150 -10.33 24.69 10.31
CA GLU A 150 -10.70 23.52 9.48
C GLU A 150 -10.45 22.19 10.20
N LEU A 151 -11.31 21.21 9.90
CA LEU A 151 -11.09 19.81 10.26
C LEU A 151 -9.90 19.27 9.46
N THR A 152 -8.86 18.82 10.13
CA THR A 152 -7.74 18.16 9.45
C THR A 152 -8.14 16.73 9.10
N PHE A 153 -8.24 16.44 7.83
CA PHE A 153 -8.58 15.12 7.31
C PHE A 153 -7.32 14.27 7.12
N LEU A 154 -7.47 12.97 7.28
CA LEU A 154 -6.43 12.00 6.98
C LEU A 154 -6.80 11.21 5.73
N SER A 155 -5.84 11.02 4.84
CA SER A 155 -6.06 10.24 3.64
C SER A 155 -5.90 8.74 3.92
N SER A 156 -6.84 7.93 3.44
CA SER A 156 -6.69 6.49 3.34
C SER A 156 -6.96 6.08 1.90
N SER A 157 -6.09 5.27 1.32
CA SER A 157 -6.40 4.56 0.08
C SER A 157 -6.69 3.11 0.42
N TRP A 158 -7.77 2.60 -0.08
CA TRP A 158 -8.13 1.18 -0.08
C TRP A 158 -7.62 0.52 -1.36
#